data_cbea0a6e558e62070cff1360fffc9ebb
#
_entry.id   cbea0a6e558e62070cff1360fffc9ebb
#
_cell.length_a   1.000
_cell.length_b   1.000
_cell.length_c   1.000
_cell.angle_alpha   90.00
_cell.angle_beta   90.00
_cell.angle_gamma   90.00
#
_symmetry.space_group_name_H-M   'P 1'
#
loop_
_entity.id
_entity.type
_entity.pdbx_description
1 polymer ?
#
loop_
_entity_poly.entity_id
_entity_poly.type
_entity_poly.pdbx_seq_one_letter_code
_entity_poly.pdbx_strand_id
1 'polypeptide(L)'
;MPELPEVQALAERLTKAVGGSALAAADLLQFSSLKTVTPRATELVGRTLERVGHRGKYLVWELGGPRVLVHLSQGGRVDVEDPPKATKPRGSVVRFRFEERPSVLVKEWGHERKAGWWVLAEGDEGPLAKLGPEPDSPEFEHLVLVGKDGRRVHTILRDQRTVAGIGRGYSDDILHRAKLSPYASLDSLGPDQRKTLLAAVASVLDDALEAERRRRGGLPTKIGDHFTVHGRYGQLCPVCGGDLRRVSYESHEVTYCPTCQTDGKVLADRRLSRLIK
;
A
#
# COMPACT_ATOMS: atom_id res chain seq x y z
N MET A 1 5.59 0.35 -4.65
CA MET A 1 4.50 1.21 -4.12
C MET A 1 4.32 0.85 -2.68
N PRO A 2 4.22 1.81 -1.76
CA PRO A 2 3.81 1.50 -0.39
C PRO A 2 2.42 0.86 -0.39
N GLU A 3 2.23 -0.17 0.42
CA GLU A 3 0.96 -0.87 0.60
C GLU A 3 0.48 -0.66 2.04
N LEU A 4 -0.57 -1.33 2.48
CA LEU A 4 -1.20 -1.07 3.77
C LEU A 4 -0.22 -1.07 4.96
N PRO A 5 0.65 -2.07 5.17
CA PRO A 5 1.55 -2.08 6.33
C PRO A 5 2.51 -0.89 6.36
N GLU A 6 3.10 -0.51 5.22
CA GLU A 6 4.00 0.65 5.14
C GLU A 6 3.25 1.96 5.40
N VAL A 7 2.02 2.09 4.88
CA VAL A 7 1.21 3.30 5.08
C VAL A 7 0.74 3.42 6.52
N GLN A 8 0.30 2.32 7.12
CA GLN A 8 -0.15 2.28 8.52
C GLN A 8 0.99 2.62 9.50
N ALA A 9 2.12 1.94 9.38
CA ALA A 9 3.28 2.21 10.24
C ALA A 9 3.81 3.64 10.04
N LEU A 10 3.76 4.16 8.82
CA LEU A 10 4.11 5.55 8.55
C LEU A 10 3.12 6.52 9.22
N ALA A 11 1.82 6.26 9.14
CA ALA A 11 0.79 7.08 9.78
C ALA A 11 1.00 7.16 11.30
N GLU A 12 1.30 6.02 11.95
CA GLU A 12 1.64 5.95 13.38
C GLU A 12 2.88 6.82 13.71
N ARG A 13 3.94 6.73 12.89
CA ARG A 13 5.17 7.52 13.07
C ARG A 13 4.92 9.02 12.88
N LEU A 14 4.12 9.40 11.88
CA LEU A 14 3.78 10.80 11.62
C LEU A 14 2.94 11.38 12.75
N THR A 15 1.96 10.63 13.27
CA THR A 15 1.19 11.06 14.44
C THR A 15 2.10 11.33 15.63
N LYS A 16 3.06 10.44 15.89
CA LYS A 16 4.04 10.64 16.97
C LYS A 16 4.94 11.86 16.75
N ALA A 17 5.31 12.14 15.51
CA ALA A 17 6.23 13.24 15.18
C ALA A 17 5.57 14.62 15.21
N VAL A 18 4.34 14.74 14.68
CA VAL A 18 3.69 16.03 14.42
C VAL A 18 2.25 16.14 14.93
N GLY A 19 1.68 15.09 15.51
CA GLY A 19 0.36 15.13 16.12
C GLY A 19 0.29 16.09 17.30
N GLY A 20 -0.87 16.73 17.49
CA GLY A 20 -1.13 17.74 18.50
C GLY A 20 -0.55 19.14 18.19
N SER A 21 0.09 19.33 17.02
CA SER A 21 0.65 20.62 16.62
C SER A 21 -0.20 21.29 15.53
N ALA A 22 -0.22 22.62 15.52
CA ALA A 22 -0.89 23.41 14.51
C ALA A 22 -0.13 23.36 13.18
N LEU A 23 -0.85 23.23 12.07
CA LEU A 23 -0.29 23.33 10.74
C LEU A 23 0.09 24.79 10.46
N ALA A 24 1.38 25.07 10.32
CA ALA A 24 1.89 26.41 10.01
C ALA A 24 1.81 26.73 8.50
N ALA A 25 2.02 25.72 7.65
CA ALA A 25 1.92 25.86 6.19
C ALA A 25 1.80 24.51 5.49
N ALA A 26 1.17 24.51 4.30
CA ALA A 26 1.24 23.43 3.32
C ALA A 26 1.87 23.99 2.04
N ASP A 27 3.19 23.81 1.90
CA ASP A 27 3.92 24.31 0.73
C ASP A 27 3.64 23.43 -0.48
N LEU A 28 2.89 23.93 -1.44
CA LEU A 28 2.63 23.24 -2.71
C LEU A 28 3.89 23.32 -3.60
N LEU A 29 4.66 22.23 -3.66
CA LEU A 29 5.93 22.16 -4.36
C LEU A 29 5.80 21.62 -5.79
N GLN A 30 4.73 20.88 -6.08
CA GLN A 30 4.36 20.41 -7.41
C GLN A 30 2.87 20.67 -7.64
N PHE A 31 2.55 21.61 -8.53
CA PHE A 31 1.17 22.06 -8.75
C PHE A 31 0.20 20.93 -9.10
N SER A 32 0.58 20.03 -10.02
CA SER A 32 -0.27 18.91 -10.47
C SER A 32 -0.55 17.83 -9.40
N SER A 33 0.13 17.92 -8.26
CA SER A 33 -0.05 16.95 -7.17
C SER A 33 -1.27 17.22 -6.30
N LEU A 34 -1.70 18.47 -6.15
CA LEU A 34 -2.94 18.83 -5.47
C LEU A 34 -4.12 18.54 -6.40
N LYS A 35 -5.05 17.72 -5.93
CA LYS A 35 -6.16 17.20 -6.73
C LYS A 35 -7.50 17.87 -6.47
N THR A 36 -7.56 18.77 -5.49
CA THR A 36 -8.75 19.55 -5.13
C THR A 36 -8.45 21.04 -5.23
N VAL A 37 -9.48 21.83 -5.50
CA VAL A 37 -9.41 23.27 -5.54
C VAL A 37 -10.07 23.89 -4.32
N THR A 38 -11.08 23.24 -3.81
CA THR A 38 -11.86 23.64 -2.62
C THR A 38 -12.05 22.41 -1.73
N PRO A 39 -11.82 22.51 -0.42
CA PRO A 39 -11.23 23.66 0.30
C PRO A 39 -9.80 23.97 -0.14
N ARG A 40 -9.34 25.20 0.06
CA ARG A 40 -7.95 25.58 -0.25
C ARG A 40 -7.01 25.06 0.86
N ALA A 41 -5.80 24.71 0.49
CA ALA A 41 -4.79 24.28 1.45
C ALA A 41 -4.47 25.34 2.52
N THR A 42 -4.66 26.62 2.19
CA THR A 42 -4.47 27.74 3.13
C THR A 42 -5.53 27.78 4.25
N GLU A 43 -6.70 27.17 4.05
CA GLU A 43 -7.76 27.08 5.07
C GLU A 43 -7.42 26.07 6.18
N LEU A 44 -6.38 25.28 6.00
CA LEU A 44 -5.88 24.34 7.01
C LEU A 44 -4.87 25.00 7.98
N VAL A 45 -4.32 26.17 7.64
CA VAL A 45 -3.32 26.86 8.46
C VAL A 45 -3.94 27.26 9.79
N GLY A 46 -3.21 27.00 10.88
CA GLY A 46 -3.66 27.21 12.26
C GLY A 46 -4.51 26.06 12.83
N ARG A 47 -4.93 25.08 12.01
CA ARG A 47 -5.65 23.92 12.51
C ARG A 47 -4.69 22.92 13.15
N THR A 48 -5.08 22.36 14.29
CA THR A 48 -4.33 21.31 14.97
C THR A 48 -4.48 20.00 14.24
N LEU A 49 -3.37 19.33 13.94
CA LEU A 49 -3.35 17.97 13.46
C LEU A 49 -3.66 17.02 14.63
N GLU A 50 -4.83 16.42 14.65
CA GLU A 50 -5.23 15.48 15.70
C GLU A 50 -4.43 14.17 15.57
N ARG A 51 -4.44 13.60 14.39
CA ARG A 51 -3.68 12.37 14.06
C ARG A 51 -3.49 12.22 12.55
N VAL A 52 -2.57 11.34 12.18
CA VAL A 52 -2.48 10.77 10.84
C VAL A 52 -2.95 9.33 10.92
N GLY A 53 -4.05 9.02 10.25
CA GLY A 53 -4.57 7.67 10.07
C GLY A 53 -4.25 7.13 8.67
N HIS A 54 -4.88 6.02 8.32
CA HIS A 54 -4.82 5.46 6.96
C HIS A 54 -6.20 4.96 6.53
N ARG A 55 -6.36 4.81 5.22
CA ARG A 55 -7.45 4.07 4.58
C ARG A 55 -6.90 3.44 3.31
N GLY A 56 -6.80 2.11 3.28
CA GLY A 56 -6.06 1.40 2.25
C GLY A 56 -4.64 1.95 2.10
N LYS A 57 -4.31 2.50 0.92
CA LYS A 57 -2.97 3.06 0.63
C LYS A 57 -2.89 4.58 0.75
N TYR A 58 -3.89 5.20 1.38
CA TYR A 58 -3.91 6.63 1.65
C TYR A 58 -3.51 6.92 3.10
N LEU A 59 -2.66 7.93 3.29
CA LEU A 59 -2.53 8.60 4.58
C LEU A 59 -3.71 9.57 4.73
N VAL A 60 -4.34 9.59 5.90
CA VAL A 60 -5.47 10.44 6.24
C VAL A 60 -5.08 11.34 7.40
N TRP A 61 -4.95 12.64 7.15
CA TRP A 61 -4.55 13.63 8.15
C TRP A 61 -5.82 14.32 8.66
N GLU A 62 -6.12 14.19 9.93
CA GLU A 62 -7.32 14.73 10.57
C GLU A 62 -6.99 16.06 11.26
N LEU A 63 -7.68 17.14 10.85
CA LEU A 63 -7.41 18.51 11.26
C LEU A 63 -8.66 19.18 11.86
N GLY A 64 -9.44 18.45 12.67
CA GLY A 64 -10.63 18.99 13.34
C GLY A 64 -11.73 19.41 12.34
N GLY A 65 -12.21 18.46 11.54
CA GLY A 65 -13.22 18.62 10.50
C GLY A 65 -12.67 18.34 9.11
N PRO A 66 -11.96 19.25 8.43
CA PRO A 66 -11.35 18.98 7.14
C PRO A 66 -10.23 17.97 7.27
N ARG A 67 -9.99 17.22 6.17
CA ARG A 67 -8.98 16.18 6.09
C ARG A 67 -8.01 16.43 4.94
N VAL A 68 -6.77 16.01 5.10
CA VAL A 68 -5.84 15.89 3.99
C VAL A 68 -5.61 14.41 3.69
N LEU A 69 -5.77 14.03 2.44
CA LEU A 69 -5.37 12.71 1.96
C LEU A 69 -4.06 12.83 1.21
N VAL A 70 -3.17 11.84 1.40
CA VAL A 70 -1.94 11.71 0.62
C VAL A 70 -1.85 10.29 0.08
N HIS A 71 -1.76 10.16 -1.25
CA HIS A 71 -1.50 8.90 -1.92
C HIS A 71 -0.10 8.91 -2.53
N LEU A 72 0.75 8.00 -2.07
CA LEU A 72 2.17 7.97 -2.45
C LEU A 72 2.43 7.36 -3.82
N SER A 73 1.45 6.67 -4.42
CA SER A 73 1.62 5.96 -5.68
C SER A 73 2.84 5.01 -5.64
N GLN A 74 3.53 4.81 -6.75
CA GLN A 74 4.68 3.88 -6.83
C GLN A 74 5.97 4.48 -6.27
N GLY A 75 6.23 5.73 -6.64
CA GLY A 75 7.48 6.44 -6.35
C GLY A 75 7.46 7.35 -5.14
N GLY A 76 6.28 7.55 -4.52
CA GLY A 76 6.14 8.46 -3.40
C GLY A 76 6.90 7.99 -2.16
N ARG A 77 7.56 8.94 -1.51
CA ARG A 77 8.31 8.76 -0.27
C ARG A 77 8.02 9.91 0.66
N VAL A 78 8.28 9.70 1.94
CA VAL A 78 8.07 10.71 2.97
C VAL A 78 9.34 10.86 3.78
N ASP A 79 9.79 12.10 3.95
CA ASP A 79 10.87 12.45 4.87
C ASP A 79 10.27 13.23 6.05
N VAL A 80 10.69 12.90 7.25
CA VAL A 80 10.49 13.74 8.45
C VAL A 80 11.75 14.58 8.59
N GLU A 81 11.60 15.89 8.41
CA GLU A 81 12.71 16.84 8.41
C GLU A 81 12.83 17.52 9.80
N ASP A 82 13.77 17.07 10.59
CA ASP A 82 14.11 17.63 11.89
C ASP A 82 15.61 18.00 11.92
N PRO A 83 15.96 19.28 11.99
CA PRO A 83 15.09 20.46 11.94
C PRO A 83 14.42 20.67 10.57
N PRO A 84 13.32 21.45 10.51
CA PRO A 84 12.63 21.76 9.26
C PRO A 84 13.55 22.43 8.23
N LYS A 85 13.44 22.03 6.96
CA LYS A 85 14.28 22.52 5.86
C LYS A 85 13.52 23.50 4.96
N ALA A 86 14.24 24.50 4.42
CA ALA A 86 13.70 25.45 3.45
C ALA A 86 13.95 25.01 1.99
N THR A 87 14.92 24.10 1.75
CA THR A 87 15.31 23.68 0.40
C THR A 87 14.21 22.88 -0.28
N LYS A 88 14.12 22.98 -1.62
CA LYS A 88 13.21 22.19 -2.46
C LYS A 88 13.99 21.10 -3.19
N PRO A 89 14.10 19.88 -2.62
CA PRO A 89 14.77 18.78 -3.30
C PRO A 89 14.04 18.37 -4.59
N ARG A 90 14.77 17.76 -5.51
CA ARG A 90 14.17 17.21 -6.73
C ARG A 90 13.08 16.19 -6.38
N GLY A 91 11.94 16.26 -7.08
CA GLY A 91 10.81 15.37 -6.85
C GLY A 91 9.90 15.76 -5.68
N SER A 92 10.12 16.92 -5.04
CA SER A 92 9.24 17.42 -3.98
C SER A 92 7.81 17.60 -4.48
N VAL A 93 6.84 17.11 -3.71
CA VAL A 93 5.40 17.12 -3.97
C VAL A 93 4.70 18.17 -3.13
N VAL A 94 4.77 18.02 -1.83
CA VAL A 94 4.22 18.94 -0.82
C VAL A 94 5.04 18.85 0.45
N ARG A 95 5.19 19.98 1.16
CA ARG A 95 5.77 20.01 2.51
C ARG A 95 4.74 20.56 3.47
N PHE A 96 4.43 19.79 4.50
CA PHE A 96 3.61 20.21 5.64
C PHE A 96 4.55 20.72 6.76
N ARG A 97 4.39 21.98 7.16
CA ARG A 97 5.13 22.61 8.25
C ARG A 97 4.23 22.70 9.46
N PHE A 98 4.77 22.39 10.61
CA PHE A 98 4.07 22.44 11.89
C PHE A 98 4.78 23.41 12.84
N GLU A 99 4.04 23.97 13.77
CA GLU A 99 4.58 24.83 14.81
C GLU A 99 5.44 24.00 15.77
N GLU A 100 6.69 24.45 16.01
CA GLU A 100 7.65 23.83 16.94
C GLU A 100 7.86 22.31 16.76
N ARG A 101 7.64 21.80 15.57
CA ARG A 101 7.76 20.39 15.21
C ARG A 101 8.52 20.19 13.90
N PRO A 102 8.96 18.96 13.61
CA PRO A 102 9.51 18.64 12.30
C PRO A 102 8.57 18.99 11.17
N SER A 103 9.09 19.25 9.98
CA SER A 103 8.28 19.29 8.77
C SER A 103 8.19 17.91 8.14
N VAL A 104 7.14 17.69 7.35
CA VAL A 104 6.93 16.45 6.62
C VAL A 104 6.97 16.74 5.14
N LEU A 105 7.97 16.21 4.45
CA LEU A 105 8.15 16.36 3.01
C LEU A 105 7.70 15.10 2.30
N VAL A 106 6.68 15.22 1.45
CA VAL A 106 6.33 14.19 0.46
C VAL A 106 7.12 14.47 -0.81
N LYS A 107 7.79 13.45 -1.33
CA LYS A 107 8.55 13.50 -2.59
C LYS A 107 8.29 12.25 -3.43
N GLU A 108 8.53 12.32 -4.71
CA GLU A 108 8.32 11.22 -5.63
C GLU A 108 9.57 10.96 -6.48
N TRP A 109 9.97 9.70 -6.53
CA TRP A 109 11.06 9.19 -7.34
C TRP A 109 10.53 8.54 -8.62
N GLY A 110 11.29 8.64 -9.70
CA GLY A 110 10.94 8.04 -10.99
C GLY A 110 10.32 9.01 -11.98
N HIS A 111 9.93 8.47 -13.13
CA HIS A 111 9.44 9.26 -14.28
C HIS A 111 7.94 9.54 -14.22
N GLU A 112 7.16 8.62 -13.65
CA GLU A 112 5.71 8.76 -13.50
C GLU A 112 5.38 9.50 -12.21
N ARG A 113 4.97 10.76 -12.35
CA ARG A 113 4.59 11.61 -11.22
C ARG A 113 3.10 11.45 -10.93
N LYS A 114 2.77 10.42 -10.15
CA LYS A 114 1.39 10.03 -9.80
C LYS A 114 1.05 10.22 -8.33
N ALA A 115 2.02 10.58 -7.49
CA ALA A 115 1.73 10.94 -6.10
C ALA A 115 0.79 12.15 -6.09
N GLY A 116 -0.21 12.10 -5.22
CA GLY A 116 -1.23 13.14 -5.13
C GLY A 116 -1.71 13.36 -3.72
N TRP A 117 -2.24 14.54 -3.48
CA TRP A 117 -2.89 14.88 -2.24
C TRP A 117 -4.15 15.70 -2.46
N TRP A 118 -5.06 15.62 -1.52
CA TRP A 118 -6.39 16.22 -1.55
C TRP A 118 -6.62 16.97 -0.25
N VAL A 119 -7.28 18.11 -0.33
CA VAL A 119 -7.91 18.75 0.82
C VAL A 119 -9.41 18.48 0.71
N LEU A 120 -9.99 17.88 1.72
CA LEU A 120 -11.39 17.49 1.74
C LEU A 120 -12.12 18.25 2.85
N ALA A 121 -13.33 18.71 2.56
CA ALA A 121 -14.24 19.22 3.59
C ALA A 121 -14.64 18.10 4.55
N GLU A 122 -15.16 18.49 5.69
CA GLU A 122 -15.77 17.53 6.63
C GLU A 122 -16.87 16.72 5.94
N GLY A 123 -16.87 15.41 6.13
CA GLY A 123 -17.81 14.48 5.51
C GLY A 123 -17.54 14.13 4.05
N ASP A 124 -16.65 14.85 3.35
CA ASP A 124 -16.26 14.48 1.99
C ASP A 124 -15.26 13.32 2.02
N GLU A 125 -15.58 12.23 1.33
CA GLU A 125 -14.70 11.06 1.23
C GLU A 125 -13.74 11.13 0.04
N GLY A 126 -14.02 11.95 -0.96
CA GLY A 126 -13.19 12.09 -2.15
C GLY A 126 -12.85 10.73 -2.80
N PRO A 127 -11.55 10.43 -3.02
CA PRO A 127 -11.16 9.16 -3.63
C PRO A 127 -11.40 7.93 -2.74
N LEU A 128 -11.60 8.09 -1.43
CA LEU A 128 -11.84 6.98 -0.50
C LEU A 128 -13.18 6.29 -0.74
N ALA A 129 -14.20 7.02 -1.24
CA ALA A 129 -15.53 6.48 -1.54
C ALA A 129 -15.52 5.31 -2.54
N LYS A 130 -14.42 5.14 -3.28
CA LYS A 130 -14.26 4.07 -4.28
C LYS A 130 -13.53 2.83 -3.74
N LEU A 131 -13.08 2.87 -2.49
CA LEU A 131 -12.33 1.78 -1.88
C LEU A 131 -13.28 0.71 -1.34
N GLY A 132 -12.92 -0.54 -1.57
CA GLY A 132 -13.54 -1.69 -0.90
C GLY A 132 -13.20 -1.73 0.60
N PRO A 133 -13.66 -2.74 1.33
CA PRO A 133 -13.39 -2.92 2.76
C PRO A 133 -11.89 -3.06 3.05
N GLU A 134 -11.49 -2.83 4.30
CA GLU A 134 -10.15 -3.16 4.77
C GLU A 134 -9.99 -4.69 4.90
N PRO A 135 -8.74 -5.23 4.81
CA PRO A 135 -8.50 -6.67 4.87
C PRO A 135 -8.90 -7.35 6.19
N ASP A 136 -9.00 -6.60 7.27
CA ASP A 136 -9.40 -7.05 8.60
C ASP A 136 -10.88 -6.83 8.93
N SER A 137 -11.68 -6.38 7.94
CA SER A 137 -13.09 -6.08 8.15
C SER A 137 -13.99 -7.32 7.99
N PRO A 138 -15.15 -7.36 8.68
CA PRO A 138 -16.14 -8.42 8.52
C PRO A 138 -16.66 -8.55 7.08
N GLU A 139 -16.72 -7.47 6.33
CA GLU A 139 -17.17 -7.45 4.94
C GLU A 139 -16.19 -8.20 4.03
N PHE A 140 -14.88 -8.03 4.24
CA PHE A 140 -13.87 -8.77 3.49
C PHE A 140 -13.87 -10.26 3.90
N GLU A 141 -13.99 -10.56 5.19
CA GLU A 141 -14.13 -11.93 5.67
C GLU A 141 -15.32 -12.64 5.01
N HIS A 142 -16.48 -11.99 5.00
CA HIS A 142 -17.68 -12.50 4.35
C HIS A 142 -17.47 -12.75 2.86
N LEU A 143 -16.84 -11.79 2.15
CA LEU A 143 -16.51 -11.93 0.73
C LEU A 143 -15.65 -13.18 0.48
N VAL A 144 -14.65 -13.42 1.29
CA VAL A 144 -13.74 -14.56 1.12
C VAL A 144 -14.43 -15.87 1.48
N LEU A 145 -15.19 -15.94 2.59
CA LEU A 145 -15.76 -17.19 3.10
C LEU A 145 -16.95 -17.67 2.27
N VAL A 146 -17.84 -16.77 1.86
CA VAL A 146 -19.11 -17.12 1.23
C VAL A 146 -19.35 -16.47 -0.13
N GLY A 147 -18.54 -15.47 -0.49
CA GLY A 147 -18.68 -14.78 -1.77
C GLY A 147 -18.47 -15.68 -2.97
N LYS A 148 -19.10 -15.32 -4.09
CA LYS A 148 -18.92 -15.96 -5.39
C LYS A 148 -18.19 -15.00 -6.31
N ASP A 149 -17.00 -15.38 -6.76
CA ASP A 149 -16.19 -14.56 -7.66
C ASP A 149 -15.25 -15.46 -8.46
N GLY A 150 -15.48 -15.54 -9.76
CA GLY A 150 -14.66 -16.34 -10.68
C GLY A 150 -13.30 -15.74 -10.98
N ARG A 151 -13.01 -14.51 -10.50
CA ARG A 151 -11.70 -13.91 -10.66
C ARG A 151 -10.65 -14.67 -9.85
N ARG A 152 -9.41 -14.57 -10.30
CA ARG A 152 -8.27 -15.11 -9.55
C ARG A 152 -8.10 -14.39 -8.21
N VAL A 153 -7.77 -15.15 -7.17
CA VAL A 153 -7.51 -14.61 -5.82
C VAL A 153 -6.49 -13.46 -5.88
N HIS A 154 -5.42 -13.63 -6.65
CA HIS A 154 -4.43 -12.57 -6.87
C HIS A 154 -5.05 -11.27 -7.44
N THR A 155 -6.02 -11.36 -8.35
CA THR A 155 -6.71 -10.19 -8.91
C THR A 155 -7.63 -9.54 -7.87
N ILE A 156 -8.36 -10.34 -7.11
CA ILE A 156 -9.25 -9.90 -6.03
C ILE A 156 -8.45 -9.11 -4.97
N LEU A 157 -7.36 -9.69 -4.48
CA LEU A 157 -6.50 -9.06 -3.46
C LEU A 157 -5.90 -7.72 -3.90
N ARG A 158 -5.65 -7.53 -5.19
CA ARG A 158 -5.06 -6.29 -5.72
C ARG A 158 -6.06 -5.22 -6.13
N ASP A 159 -7.30 -5.59 -6.33
CA ASP A 159 -8.36 -4.65 -6.71
C ASP A 159 -8.80 -3.84 -5.51
N GLN A 160 -8.40 -2.58 -5.47
CA GLN A 160 -8.68 -1.66 -4.36
C GLN A 160 -10.18 -1.39 -4.15
N ARG A 161 -11.04 -1.74 -5.11
CA ARG A 161 -12.51 -1.67 -4.97
C ARG A 161 -13.07 -2.93 -4.29
N THR A 162 -12.33 -4.02 -4.32
CA THR A 162 -12.71 -5.28 -3.69
C THR A 162 -12.14 -5.39 -2.28
N VAL A 163 -10.87 -5.05 -2.09
CA VAL A 163 -10.21 -4.93 -0.80
C VAL A 163 -9.16 -3.84 -0.86
N ALA A 164 -9.20 -2.91 0.09
CA ALA A 164 -8.26 -1.80 0.13
C ALA A 164 -6.91 -2.22 0.74
N GLY A 165 -5.84 -1.60 0.30
CA GLY A 165 -4.54 -1.69 0.96
C GLY A 165 -3.58 -2.75 0.43
N ILE A 166 -4.05 -3.90 -0.04
CA ILE A 166 -3.20 -4.96 -0.60
C ILE A 166 -2.77 -4.61 -2.03
N GLY A 167 -1.54 -4.89 -2.39
CA GLY A 167 -1.01 -4.68 -3.73
C GLY A 167 -0.31 -5.93 -4.27
N ARG A 168 0.68 -5.72 -5.15
CA ARG A 168 1.39 -6.82 -5.81
C ARG A 168 2.27 -7.60 -4.84
N GLY A 169 2.96 -6.87 -3.94
CA GLY A 169 3.92 -7.48 -3.04
C GLY A 169 3.25 -8.45 -2.08
N TYR A 170 2.29 -7.94 -1.35
CA TYR A 170 1.59 -8.79 -0.37
C TYR A 170 0.69 -9.83 -1.02
N SER A 171 0.11 -9.59 -2.21
CA SER A 171 -0.68 -10.63 -2.87
C SER A 171 0.16 -11.86 -3.25
N ASP A 172 1.42 -11.70 -3.67
CA ASP A 172 2.32 -12.82 -3.93
C ASP A 172 2.65 -13.59 -2.63
N ASP A 173 3.00 -12.87 -1.56
CA ASP A 173 3.36 -13.45 -0.28
C ASP A 173 2.16 -14.13 0.42
N ILE A 174 0.96 -13.56 0.31
CA ILE A 174 -0.30 -14.15 0.80
C ILE A 174 -0.59 -15.47 0.09
N LEU A 175 -0.53 -15.49 -1.24
CA LEU A 175 -0.74 -16.72 -2.00
C LEU A 175 0.30 -17.79 -1.65
N HIS A 176 1.55 -17.40 -1.45
CA HIS A 176 2.60 -18.30 -1.03
C HIS A 176 2.34 -18.86 0.39
N ARG A 177 1.98 -18.02 1.35
CA ARG A 177 1.64 -18.41 2.72
C ARG A 177 0.44 -19.34 2.76
N ALA A 178 -0.59 -19.06 1.95
CA ALA A 178 -1.79 -19.88 1.81
C ALA A 178 -1.57 -21.15 0.95
N LYS A 179 -0.39 -21.34 0.37
CA LYS A 179 -0.07 -22.45 -0.57
C LYS A 179 -1.05 -22.52 -1.74
N LEU A 180 -1.52 -21.38 -2.23
CA LEU A 180 -2.45 -21.29 -3.34
C LEU A 180 -1.71 -20.98 -4.65
N SER A 181 -2.14 -21.66 -5.71
CA SER A 181 -1.65 -21.39 -7.07
C SER A 181 -1.91 -19.93 -7.46
N PRO A 182 -0.97 -19.25 -8.18
CA PRO A 182 -1.24 -17.96 -8.81
C PRO A 182 -2.49 -17.92 -9.69
N TYR A 183 -2.93 -19.09 -10.16
CA TYR A 183 -4.09 -19.24 -11.03
C TYR A 183 -5.38 -19.64 -10.30
N ALA A 184 -5.35 -19.88 -9.00
CA ALA A 184 -6.53 -20.20 -8.22
C ALA A 184 -7.56 -19.06 -8.31
N SER A 185 -8.81 -19.39 -8.64
CA SER A 185 -9.96 -18.50 -8.53
C SER A 185 -10.65 -18.66 -7.19
N LEU A 186 -11.35 -17.63 -6.70
CA LEU A 186 -12.03 -17.72 -5.42
C LEU A 186 -13.10 -18.82 -5.42
N ASP A 187 -13.83 -18.97 -6.52
CA ASP A 187 -14.85 -20.00 -6.66
C ASP A 187 -14.30 -21.44 -6.70
N SER A 188 -13.01 -21.59 -7.03
CA SER A 188 -12.35 -22.91 -7.01
C SER A 188 -11.88 -23.35 -5.63
N LEU A 189 -11.93 -22.44 -4.63
CA LEU A 189 -11.46 -22.74 -3.28
C LEU A 189 -12.54 -23.42 -2.44
N GLY A 190 -12.17 -24.57 -1.85
CA GLY A 190 -12.98 -25.20 -0.82
C GLY A 190 -13.00 -24.39 0.50
N PRO A 191 -13.92 -24.72 1.43
CA PRO A 191 -14.08 -23.97 2.68
C PRO A 191 -12.78 -23.80 3.50
N ASP A 192 -11.97 -24.85 3.59
CA ASP A 192 -10.73 -24.82 4.37
C ASP A 192 -9.65 -23.96 3.70
N GLN A 193 -9.59 -23.97 2.36
CA GLN A 193 -8.71 -23.10 1.60
C GLN A 193 -9.08 -21.61 1.76
N ARG A 194 -10.38 -21.30 1.84
CA ARG A 194 -10.87 -19.94 2.09
C ARG A 194 -10.48 -19.45 3.49
N LYS A 195 -10.62 -20.30 4.51
CA LYS A 195 -10.13 -20.00 5.88
C LYS A 195 -8.61 -19.81 5.90
N THR A 196 -7.88 -20.68 5.22
CA THR A 196 -6.41 -20.58 5.10
C THR A 196 -5.99 -19.28 4.41
N LEU A 197 -6.73 -18.86 3.37
CA LEU A 197 -6.49 -17.58 2.69
C LEU A 197 -6.66 -16.40 3.66
N LEU A 198 -7.74 -16.35 4.45
CA LEU A 198 -7.95 -15.28 5.44
C LEU A 198 -6.85 -15.25 6.50
N ALA A 199 -6.48 -16.41 7.03
CA ALA A 199 -5.38 -16.50 8.00
C ALA A 199 -4.05 -16.03 7.39
N ALA A 200 -3.80 -16.33 6.11
CA ALA A 200 -2.62 -15.87 5.39
C ALA A 200 -2.64 -14.35 5.17
N VAL A 201 -3.81 -13.77 4.83
CA VAL A 201 -3.95 -12.31 4.71
C VAL A 201 -3.59 -11.64 6.02
N ALA A 202 -4.21 -12.03 7.12
CA ALA A 202 -3.94 -11.46 8.45
C ALA A 202 -2.45 -11.59 8.81
N SER A 203 -1.91 -12.82 8.78
CA SER A 203 -0.54 -13.05 9.25
C SER A 203 0.53 -12.37 8.39
N VAL A 204 0.36 -12.28 7.06
CA VAL A 204 1.33 -11.60 6.19
C VAL A 204 1.31 -10.09 6.42
N LEU A 205 0.13 -9.50 6.58
CA LEU A 205 0.02 -8.06 6.83
C LEU A 205 0.52 -7.68 8.23
N ASP A 206 0.26 -8.50 9.25
CA ASP A 206 0.75 -8.30 10.61
C ASP A 206 2.28 -8.40 10.69
N ASP A 207 2.87 -9.45 10.11
CA ASP A 207 4.33 -9.63 10.05
C ASP A 207 5.00 -8.42 9.38
N ALA A 208 4.42 -7.94 8.29
CA ALA A 208 4.91 -6.78 7.56
C ALA A 208 4.76 -5.47 8.36
N LEU A 209 3.63 -5.28 9.02
CA LEU A 209 3.39 -4.12 9.88
C LEU A 209 4.39 -4.06 11.04
N GLU A 210 4.65 -5.18 11.69
CA GLU A 210 5.64 -5.27 12.75
C GLU A 210 7.06 -4.97 12.23
N ALA A 211 7.40 -5.43 11.02
CA ALA A 211 8.68 -5.09 10.39
C ALA A 211 8.79 -3.57 10.09
N GLU A 212 7.73 -2.96 9.61
CA GLU A 212 7.68 -1.52 9.31
C GLU A 212 7.64 -0.64 10.57
N ARG A 213 7.04 -1.09 11.67
CA ARG A 213 7.06 -0.39 12.97
C ARG A 213 8.45 -0.26 13.58
N ARG A 214 9.36 -1.21 13.26
CA ARG A 214 10.77 -1.13 13.69
C ARG A 214 11.56 -0.04 12.96
N ARG A 215 11.08 0.46 11.82
CA ARG A 215 11.69 1.57 11.09
C ARG A 215 11.51 2.88 11.84
N ARG A 216 12.45 3.80 11.64
CA ARG A 216 12.40 5.15 12.21
C ARG A 216 12.27 6.18 11.09
N GLY A 217 11.72 7.36 11.43
CA GLY A 217 11.57 8.48 10.51
C GLY A 217 10.47 8.29 9.48
N GLY A 218 10.68 8.79 8.28
CA GLY A 218 9.74 8.70 7.18
C GLY A 218 9.76 7.36 6.46
N LEU A 219 9.37 7.37 5.20
CA LEU A 219 9.38 6.18 4.35
C LEU A 219 10.64 6.16 3.48
N PRO A 220 11.50 5.12 3.58
CA PRO A 220 12.77 5.06 2.87
C PRO A 220 12.57 4.86 1.37
N THR A 221 13.64 5.11 0.60
CA THR A 221 13.63 4.90 -0.86
C THR A 221 13.38 3.45 -1.23
N LYS A 222 14.03 2.50 -0.56
CA LYS A 222 13.81 1.06 -0.73
C LYS A 222 12.78 0.58 0.29
N ILE A 223 11.74 -0.04 -0.19
CA ILE A 223 10.68 -0.68 0.59
C ILE A 223 10.48 -2.12 0.11
N GLY A 224 9.81 -2.95 0.92
CA GLY A 224 9.53 -4.33 0.55
C GLY A 224 10.74 -5.27 0.64
N ASP A 225 11.75 -4.90 1.40
CA ASP A 225 12.91 -5.75 1.70
C ASP A 225 12.56 -6.96 2.59
N HIS A 226 11.38 -6.92 3.21
CA HIS A 226 10.83 -7.99 4.05
C HIS A 226 9.94 -8.99 3.28
N PHE A 227 9.67 -8.78 1.99
CA PHE A 227 8.85 -9.72 1.22
C PHE A 227 9.46 -11.12 1.20
N THR A 228 8.59 -12.12 1.33
CA THR A 228 8.99 -13.54 1.37
C THR A 228 9.33 -14.07 -0.01
N VAL A 229 8.48 -13.82 -1.00
CA VAL A 229 8.68 -14.29 -2.39
C VAL A 229 8.59 -13.19 -3.43
N HIS A 230 7.86 -12.10 -3.17
CA HIS A 230 7.68 -11.05 -4.17
C HIS A 230 9.01 -10.44 -4.65
N GLY A 231 9.19 -10.39 -5.96
CA GLY A 231 10.39 -9.84 -6.57
C GLY A 231 11.65 -10.71 -6.43
N ARG A 232 11.54 -11.93 -5.91
CA ARG A 232 12.66 -12.87 -5.67
C ARG A 232 12.75 -13.99 -6.70
N TYR A 233 12.27 -13.77 -7.91
CA TYR A 233 12.40 -14.72 -9.01
C TYR A 233 13.88 -15.18 -9.18
N GLY A 234 14.07 -16.49 -9.34
CA GLY A 234 15.40 -17.10 -9.48
C GLY A 234 16.18 -17.28 -8.17
N GLN A 235 15.61 -16.87 -7.01
CA GLN A 235 16.15 -17.18 -5.70
C GLN A 235 15.50 -18.44 -5.13
N LEU A 236 16.08 -18.98 -4.06
CA LEU A 236 15.50 -20.12 -3.36
C LEU A 236 14.30 -19.71 -2.50
N CYS A 237 13.28 -20.55 -2.47
CA CYS A 237 12.15 -20.40 -1.59
C CYS A 237 12.60 -20.55 -0.12
N PRO A 238 12.31 -19.59 0.77
CA PRO A 238 12.76 -19.66 2.16
C PRO A 238 12.06 -20.75 2.98
N VAL A 239 10.98 -21.35 2.44
CA VAL A 239 10.23 -22.42 3.13
C VAL A 239 10.69 -23.82 2.72
N CYS A 240 10.88 -24.08 1.42
CA CYS A 240 11.19 -25.43 0.94
C CYS A 240 12.53 -25.57 0.21
N GLY A 241 13.27 -24.47 -0.02
CA GLY A 241 14.53 -24.47 -0.75
C GLY A 241 14.41 -24.64 -2.26
N GLY A 242 13.20 -24.81 -2.81
CA GLY A 242 12.98 -24.91 -4.26
C GLY A 242 13.10 -23.56 -4.97
N ASP A 243 13.34 -23.55 -6.27
CA ASP A 243 13.47 -22.33 -7.06
C ASP A 243 12.17 -21.54 -7.15
N LEU A 244 12.23 -20.26 -6.82
CA LEU A 244 11.12 -19.34 -7.07
C LEU A 244 10.97 -19.05 -8.56
N ARG A 245 9.76 -19.20 -9.06
CA ARG A 245 9.38 -18.97 -10.44
C ARG A 245 8.48 -17.74 -10.55
N ARG A 246 8.24 -17.30 -11.78
CA ARG A 246 7.29 -16.24 -12.07
C ARG A 246 6.36 -16.63 -13.20
N VAL A 247 5.18 -16.06 -13.19
CA VAL A 247 4.24 -16.07 -14.32
C VAL A 247 3.86 -14.65 -14.64
N SER A 248 3.79 -14.36 -15.94
CA SER A 248 3.30 -13.06 -16.41
C SER A 248 1.79 -13.12 -16.57
N TYR A 249 1.12 -12.16 -15.95
CA TYR A 249 -0.32 -12.01 -16.04
C TYR A 249 -0.65 -10.58 -16.44
N GLU A 250 -1.23 -10.41 -17.63
CA GLU A 250 -1.49 -9.09 -18.21
C GLU A 250 -0.21 -8.22 -18.24
N SER A 251 -0.17 -7.16 -17.44
CA SER A 251 0.95 -6.20 -17.38
C SER A 251 1.87 -6.39 -16.18
N HIS A 252 1.75 -7.49 -15.43
CA HIS A 252 2.52 -7.71 -14.21
C HIS A 252 2.96 -9.16 -14.03
N GLU A 253 3.96 -9.34 -13.20
CA GLU A 253 4.51 -10.64 -12.84
C GLU A 253 4.03 -11.02 -11.43
N VAL A 254 3.78 -12.31 -11.24
CA VAL A 254 3.48 -12.94 -9.94
C VAL A 254 4.61 -13.91 -9.66
N THR A 255 5.26 -13.73 -8.52
CA THR A 255 6.32 -14.64 -8.06
C THR A 255 5.70 -15.75 -7.19
N TYR A 256 6.08 -17.00 -7.43
CA TYR A 256 5.53 -18.14 -6.70
C TYR A 256 6.57 -19.26 -6.55
N CYS A 257 6.31 -20.20 -5.64
CA CYS A 257 7.07 -21.41 -5.45
C CYS A 257 6.32 -22.61 -6.03
N PRO A 258 6.81 -23.32 -7.07
CA PRO A 258 6.14 -24.50 -7.61
C PRO A 258 5.90 -25.57 -6.56
N THR A 259 6.91 -25.88 -5.75
CA THR A 259 6.79 -26.91 -4.70
C THR A 259 5.72 -26.59 -3.66
N CYS A 260 5.68 -25.35 -3.17
CA CYS A 260 4.73 -24.96 -2.11
C CYS A 260 3.30 -24.74 -2.62
N GLN A 261 3.11 -24.34 -3.89
CA GLN A 261 1.84 -23.78 -4.37
C GLN A 261 1.20 -24.57 -5.51
N THR A 262 1.95 -25.45 -6.19
CA THR A 262 1.47 -26.17 -7.40
C THR A 262 1.98 -27.59 -7.50
N ASP A 263 2.28 -28.24 -6.38
CA ASP A 263 2.73 -29.63 -6.29
C ASP A 263 3.90 -29.94 -7.23
N GLY A 264 4.86 -28.99 -7.32
CA GLY A 264 6.03 -29.09 -8.20
C GLY A 264 5.78 -28.71 -9.66
N LYS A 265 4.55 -28.44 -10.05
CA LYS A 265 4.20 -28.08 -11.44
C LYS A 265 4.64 -26.66 -11.76
N VAL A 266 5.52 -26.51 -12.75
CA VAL A 266 5.88 -25.20 -13.29
C VAL A 266 4.75 -24.72 -14.21
N LEU A 267 4.20 -23.55 -13.86
CA LEU A 267 3.10 -22.94 -14.61
C LEU A 267 3.62 -22.33 -15.91
N ALA A 268 2.84 -22.46 -16.99
CA ALA A 268 3.18 -21.86 -18.28
C ALA A 268 3.12 -20.33 -18.20
N ASP A 269 4.21 -19.67 -18.58
CA ASP A 269 4.26 -18.22 -18.73
C ASP A 269 3.73 -17.85 -20.13
N ARG A 270 2.63 -17.12 -20.18
CA ARG A 270 2.00 -16.69 -21.45
C ARG A 270 2.88 -15.78 -22.31
N ARG A 271 3.89 -15.13 -21.75
CA ARG A 271 4.87 -14.36 -22.55
C ARG A 271 5.75 -15.29 -23.36
N LEU A 272 6.24 -16.38 -22.76
CA LEU A 272 7.08 -17.36 -23.45
C LEU A 272 6.32 -18.09 -24.55
N SER A 273 5.04 -18.41 -24.34
CA SER A 273 4.22 -19.09 -25.34
C SER A 273 3.87 -18.23 -26.58
N ARG A 274 4.05 -16.90 -26.51
CA ARG A 274 3.91 -16.00 -27.66
C ARG A 274 5.21 -15.82 -28.46
N LEU A 275 6.35 -16.18 -27.88
CA LEU A 275 7.67 -16.09 -28.52
C LEU A 275 8.09 -17.39 -29.22
N ILE A 276 7.34 -18.47 -29.00
CA ILE A 276 7.62 -19.81 -29.56
C ILE A 276 6.62 -20.16 -30.70
N LYS A 277 5.96 -19.17 -31.26
CA LYS A 277 5.16 -19.33 -32.49
C LYS A 277 5.92 -18.83 -33.69
#